data_4e4f0e7180f1c428e3692e3f8d7fd2b3
#
_entry.id   4e4f0e7180f1c428e3692e3f8d7fd2b3
#
_cell.length_a   1.000
_cell.length_b   1.000
_cell.length_c   1.000
_cell.angle_alpha   90.00
_cell.angle_beta   90.00
_cell.angle_gamma   90.00
#
_symmetry.space_group_name_H-M   'P 1'
#
loop_
_entity.id
_entity.type
_entity.pdbx_description
1 polymer ?
#
loop_
_entity_poly.entity_id
_entity_poly.type
_entity_poly.pdbx_seq_one_letter_code
_entity_poly.pdbx_strand_id
1 'polypeptide(L)'
;MNQTSHRKAKKAVIMTAADSVAIALDDLASGDRVKIRSLLQEIVGELKVSDSVPYGHKLSVKPVAKGAEVIKDGEVIGVASQPISPGQHVHIHNIVSLYVPPPRTKAPKARREP
;
A
#
# COMPACT_ATOMS: atom_id res chain seq x y z
N MET A 1 24.28 17.89 17.36
CA MET A 1 23.70 17.51 17.03
C MET A 1 23.50 17.11 16.09
N ASN A 2 23.38 16.64 15.87
CA ASN A 2 23.11 16.21 15.02
C ASN A 2 22.12 16.25 14.40
N GLN A 3 22.16 16.55 13.57
CA GLN A 3 21.25 16.83 12.80
C GLN A 3 20.40 15.81 12.35
N THR A 4 20.86 14.65 12.01
CA THR A 4 20.04 13.54 11.69
C THR A 4 19.06 13.26 12.77
N SER A 5 19.42 13.54 13.96
CA SER A 5 18.50 13.32 15.05
C SER A 5 17.31 14.26 14.99
N HIS A 6 17.40 15.28 14.15
CA HIS A 6 16.29 16.18 14.03
C HIS A 6 15.37 15.85 12.88
N ARG A 7 15.74 14.86 12.09
CA ARG A 7 14.90 14.49 10.99
C ARG A 7 13.64 13.85 11.52
N LYS A 8 12.52 14.41 11.20
CA LYS A 8 11.26 13.85 11.61
C LYS A 8 11.00 12.56 10.87
N ALA A 9 10.54 11.56 11.56
CA ALA A 9 10.05 10.36 10.93
C ALA A 9 8.82 10.72 10.11
N LYS A 10 8.71 10.15 8.93
CA LYS A 10 7.58 10.37 8.08
C LYS A 10 6.47 9.42 8.49
N LYS A 11 5.28 9.64 7.96
CA LYS A 11 4.09 8.95 8.43
C LYS A 11 3.36 8.26 7.30
N ALA A 12 2.71 7.16 7.65
CA ALA A 12 1.78 6.47 6.79
C ALA A 12 0.67 5.94 7.67
N VAL A 13 -0.48 5.67 7.09
CA VAL A 13 -1.62 5.16 7.84
C VAL A 13 -2.06 3.83 7.26
N ILE A 14 -2.33 2.88 8.16
CA ILE A 14 -2.90 1.58 7.80
C ILE A 14 -4.34 1.58 8.25
N MET A 15 -5.24 1.10 7.42
CA MET A 15 -6.66 1.15 7.72
C MET A 15 -7.10 0.01 8.61
N THR A 16 -6.65 -1.20 8.35
CA THR A 16 -6.98 -2.36 9.18
C THR A 16 -5.73 -3.18 9.41
N ALA A 17 -5.76 -4.02 10.44
CA ALA A 17 -4.62 -4.88 10.75
C ALA A 17 -4.36 -5.91 9.66
N ALA A 18 -5.35 -6.21 8.84
CA ALA A 18 -5.19 -7.19 7.76
C ALA A 18 -4.55 -6.60 6.52
N ASP A 19 -4.38 -5.29 6.46
CA ASP A 19 -3.90 -4.64 5.24
C ASP A 19 -2.46 -5.00 4.95
N SER A 20 -2.16 -5.20 3.67
CA SER A 20 -0.79 -5.40 3.21
C SER A 20 -0.10 -4.07 2.95
N VAL A 21 -0.86 -3.00 2.84
CA VAL A 21 -0.33 -1.70 2.44
C VAL A 21 -0.80 -0.62 3.38
N ALA A 22 -0.03 0.46 3.45
CA ALA A 22 -0.40 1.68 4.14
C ALA A 22 -0.37 2.81 3.11
N ILE A 23 -1.00 3.91 3.45
CA ILE A 23 -1.06 5.09 2.59
C ILE A 23 -0.05 6.11 3.12
N ALA A 24 0.81 6.58 2.24
CA ALA A 24 1.82 7.57 2.62
C ALA A 24 1.15 8.91 2.94
N LEU A 25 1.47 9.46 4.08
CA LEU A 25 0.97 10.77 4.49
C LEU A 25 2.03 11.85 4.33
N ASP A 26 3.15 11.50 3.72
CA ASP A 26 4.24 12.40 3.36
C ASP A 26 4.81 11.90 2.04
N ASP A 27 5.54 12.73 1.35
CA ASP A 27 6.36 12.24 0.23
C ASP A 27 7.52 11.49 0.82
N LEU A 28 7.66 10.23 0.48
CA LEU A 28 8.69 9.37 1.02
C LEU A 28 9.79 9.20 -0.01
N ALA A 29 11.01 9.32 0.43
CA ALA A 29 12.17 9.04 -0.40
C ALA A 29 12.81 7.74 0.05
N SER A 30 13.44 7.04 -0.88
CA SER A 30 14.15 5.81 -0.55
C SER A 30 15.08 6.05 0.64
N GLY A 31 15.00 5.20 1.64
CA GLY A 31 15.79 5.31 2.85
C GLY A 31 15.11 6.03 4.00
N ASP A 32 13.97 6.66 3.75
CA ASP A 32 13.26 7.34 4.83
C ASP A 32 12.69 6.33 5.81
N ARG A 33 12.66 6.73 7.07
CA ARG A 33 11.99 5.93 8.11
C ARG A 33 10.56 6.41 8.20
N VAL A 34 9.65 5.47 8.30
CA VAL A 34 8.22 5.77 8.25
C VAL A 34 7.55 5.09 9.44
N LYS A 35 6.78 5.87 10.17
CA LYS A 35 5.96 5.32 11.25
C LYS A 35 4.58 5.04 10.71
N ILE A 36 4.13 3.83 10.91
CA ILE A 36 2.82 3.38 10.45
C ILE A 36 1.84 3.57 11.59
N ARG A 37 0.79 4.34 11.36
CA ARG A 37 -0.22 4.61 12.36
C ARG A 37 -1.53 3.96 11.97
N SER A 38 -2.28 3.56 12.99
CA SER A 38 -3.64 3.09 12.78
C SER A 38 -4.56 4.30 12.65
N LEU A 39 -5.83 4.06 12.33
CA LEU A 39 -6.81 5.13 12.30
C LEU A 39 -7.03 5.76 13.66
N LEU A 40 -6.68 5.05 14.74
CA LEU A 40 -6.77 5.59 16.09
C LEU A 40 -5.51 6.36 16.48
N GLN A 41 -4.62 6.59 15.53
CA GLN A 41 -3.38 7.36 15.73
C GLN A 41 -2.33 6.62 16.56
N GLU A 42 -2.51 5.33 16.73
CA GLU A 42 -1.52 4.53 17.45
C GLU A 42 -0.43 4.10 16.47
N ILE A 43 0.82 4.14 16.91
CA ILE A 43 1.92 3.65 16.10
C ILE A 43 1.89 2.14 16.17
N VAL A 44 1.65 1.49 15.04
CA VAL A 44 1.56 0.04 14.97
C VAL A 44 2.77 -0.58 14.28
N GLY A 45 3.66 0.24 13.75
CA GLY A 45 4.87 -0.27 13.14
C GLY A 45 5.75 0.84 12.66
N GLU A 46 6.95 0.47 12.25
CA GLU A 46 7.92 1.39 11.69
C GLU A 46 8.74 0.62 10.69
N LEU A 47 9.05 1.24 9.57
CA LEU A 47 9.90 0.60 8.59
C LEU A 47 10.68 1.65 7.80
N LYS A 48 11.65 1.17 7.04
CA LYS A 48 12.46 2.00 6.18
C LYS A 48 12.02 1.71 4.76
N VAL A 49 11.63 2.75 4.03
CA VAL A 49 11.19 2.52 2.65
C VAL A 49 12.38 2.33 1.75
N SER A 50 12.21 1.47 0.76
CA SER A 50 13.23 1.19 -0.23
C SER A 50 12.98 1.91 -1.54
N ASP A 51 11.77 2.43 -1.72
CA ASP A 51 11.38 3.16 -2.92
C ASP A 51 10.89 4.55 -2.55
N SER A 52 10.88 5.44 -3.51
CA SER A 52 10.15 6.68 -3.35
C SER A 52 8.66 6.38 -3.40
N VAL A 53 7.91 6.94 -2.48
CA VAL A 53 6.46 6.74 -2.42
C VAL A 53 5.82 8.11 -2.28
N PRO A 54 5.19 8.61 -3.32
CA PRO A 54 4.56 9.93 -3.25
C PRO A 54 3.42 9.96 -2.24
N TYR A 55 3.15 11.13 -1.72
CA TYR A 55 2.03 11.33 -0.81
C TYR A 55 0.76 10.75 -1.42
N GLY A 56 0.01 10.03 -0.63
CA GLY A 56 -1.25 9.43 -1.08
C GLY A 56 -1.09 8.10 -1.79
N HIS A 57 0.13 7.71 -2.11
CA HIS A 57 0.37 6.41 -2.72
C HIS A 57 0.54 5.34 -1.64
N LYS A 58 0.52 4.09 -2.07
CA LYS A 58 0.59 2.95 -1.15
C LYS A 58 2.01 2.43 -1.03
N LEU A 59 2.36 2.01 0.16
CA LEU A 59 3.61 1.29 0.39
C LEU A 59 3.27 -0.03 1.05
N SER A 60 4.07 -1.04 0.79
CA SER A 60 3.84 -2.35 1.38
C SER A 60 4.33 -2.35 2.82
N VAL A 61 3.56 -2.95 3.72
CA VAL A 61 3.96 -3.11 5.12
C VAL A 61 4.18 -4.59 5.46
N LYS A 62 3.95 -5.49 4.51
CA LYS A 62 4.14 -6.92 4.68
C LYS A 62 4.76 -7.49 3.44
N PRO A 63 5.48 -8.60 3.54
CA PRO A 63 5.91 -9.30 2.33
C PRO A 63 4.68 -9.83 1.60
N VAL A 64 4.67 -9.66 0.29
CA VAL A 64 3.57 -10.17 -0.54
C VAL A 64 4.20 -10.99 -1.65
N ALA A 65 3.90 -12.28 -1.69
CA ALA A 65 4.45 -13.15 -2.73
C ALA A 65 3.78 -12.86 -4.07
N LYS A 66 4.49 -13.15 -5.14
CA LYS A 66 3.90 -13.03 -6.47
C LYS A 66 2.63 -13.89 -6.52
N GLY A 67 1.56 -13.32 -7.01
CA GLY A 67 0.26 -13.99 -7.10
C GLY A 67 -0.57 -13.90 -5.83
N ALA A 68 0.00 -13.39 -4.73
CA ALA A 68 -0.76 -13.26 -3.51
C ALA A 68 -1.61 -11.99 -3.55
N GLU A 69 -2.65 -11.99 -2.75
CA GLU A 69 -3.58 -10.86 -2.70
C GLU A 69 -2.98 -9.68 -1.98
N VAL A 70 -3.29 -8.50 -2.47
CA VAL A 70 -2.93 -7.24 -1.83
C VAL A 70 -4.20 -6.70 -1.20
N ILE A 71 -4.14 -6.41 0.10
CA ILE A 71 -5.31 -6.03 0.88
C ILE A 71 -5.17 -4.58 1.33
N LYS A 72 -6.21 -3.81 1.11
CA LYS A 72 -6.28 -2.43 1.56
C LYS A 72 -7.68 -2.19 2.11
N ASP A 73 -7.74 -1.59 3.28
CA ASP A 73 -9.02 -1.29 3.92
C ASP A 73 -9.86 -2.56 4.09
N GLY A 74 -9.17 -3.65 4.38
CA GLY A 74 -9.83 -4.94 4.61
C GLY A 74 -10.28 -5.65 3.36
N GLU A 75 -10.01 -5.09 2.18
CA GLU A 75 -10.50 -5.67 0.92
C GLU A 75 -9.36 -5.99 -0.01
N VAL A 76 -9.53 -7.02 -0.81
CA VAL A 76 -8.55 -7.39 -1.81
C VAL A 76 -8.66 -6.41 -2.97
N ILE A 77 -7.58 -5.69 -3.24
CA ILE A 77 -7.57 -4.70 -4.32
C ILE A 77 -6.85 -5.22 -5.56
N GLY A 78 -6.14 -6.31 -5.43
CA GLY A 78 -5.41 -6.88 -6.57
C GLY A 78 -4.54 -8.02 -6.14
N VAL A 79 -3.72 -8.49 -7.05
CA VAL A 79 -2.71 -9.50 -6.76
C VAL A 79 -1.35 -8.97 -7.16
N ALA A 80 -0.32 -9.40 -6.44
CA ALA A 80 1.03 -8.97 -6.75
C ALA A 80 1.48 -9.61 -8.06
N SER A 81 1.99 -8.80 -8.98
CA SER A 81 2.50 -9.32 -10.23
C SER A 81 3.96 -9.74 -10.10
N GLN A 82 4.58 -9.41 -8.97
CA GLN A 82 5.93 -9.81 -8.64
C GLN A 82 6.03 -9.74 -7.11
N PRO A 83 7.07 -10.33 -6.52
CA PRO A 83 7.18 -10.26 -5.05
C PRO A 83 7.32 -8.82 -4.61
N ILE A 84 6.66 -8.48 -3.51
CA ILE A 84 6.71 -7.13 -2.95
C ILE A 84 7.24 -7.25 -1.52
N SER A 85 8.24 -6.44 -1.20
CA SER A 85 8.82 -6.42 0.15
C SER A 85 8.32 -5.20 0.91
N PRO A 86 8.30 -5.26 2.26
CA PRO A 86 7.91 -4.09 3.03
C PRO A 86 8.77 -2.88 2.68
N GLY A 87 8.14 -1.75 2.55
CA GLY A 87 8.83 -0.51 2.19
C GLY A 87 8.85 -0.22 0.71
N GLN A 88 8.35 -1.13 -0.12
CA GLN A 88 8.29 -0.87 -1.56
C GLN A 88 7.02 -0.10 -1.91
N HIS A 89 7.13 0.71 -2.94
CA HIS A 89 5.99 1.42 -3.51
C HIS A 89 5.08 0.40 -4.19
N VAL A 90 3.80 0.44 -3.89
CA VAL A 90 2.81 -0.45 -4.48
C VAL A 90 1.97 0.36 -5.46
N HIS A 91 2.08 0.03 -6.73
CA HIS A 91 1.41 0.79 -7.76
C HIS A 91 1.21 -0.12 -8.97
N ILE A 92 0.85 0.44 -10.10
CA ILE A 92 0.50 -0.36 -11.27
C ILE A 92 1.67 -1.23 -11.76
N HIS A 93 2.90 -0.91 -11.36
CA HIS A 93 4.05 -1.68 -11.81
C HIS A 93 4.18 -3.03 -11.11
N ASN A 94 3.56 -3.21 -9.95
CA ASN A 94 3.72 -4.46 -9.20
C ASN A 94 2.42 -5.07 -8.70
N ILE A 95 1.28 -4.50 -9.06
CA ILE A 95 0.00 -5.16 -8.78
C ILE A 95 -0.87 -5.17 -10.01
N VAL A 96 -1.70 -6.20 -10.09
CA VAL A 96 -2.76 -6.28 -11.09
C VAL A 96 -4.05 -6.13 -10.33
N SER A 97 -4.83 -5.12 -10.69
CA SER A 97 -6.08 -4.85 -9.99
C SER A 97 -7.07 -5.96 -10.26
N LEU A 98 -7.75 -6.39 -9.22
CA LEU A 98 -8.84 -7.35 -9.39
C LEU A 98 -10.12 -6.66 -9.76
N TYR A 99 -10.21 -5.34 -9.57
CA TYR A 99 -11.38 -4.64 -10.01
C TYR A 99 -11.28 -4.44 -11.51
N VAL A 100 -12.16 -5.05 -12.22
CA VAL A 100 -12.24 -4.91 -13.66
C VAL A 100 -13.61 -4.33 -13.95
N PRO A 101 -13.68 -3.14 -14.56
CA PRO A 101 -15.00 -2.59 -14.90
C PRO A 101 -15.75 -3.58 -15.77
N PRO A 102 -17.06 -3.69 -15.58
CA PRO A 102 -17.82 -4.61 -16.43
C PRO A 102 -17.68 -4.22 -17.89
N PRO A 103 -17.74 -5.18 -18.77
CA PRO A 103 -17.69 -4.87 -20.20
C PRO A 103 -18.80 -3.90 -20.54
N ARG A 104 -18.51 -3.00 -21.39
CA ARG A 104 -19.50 -2.08 -21.76
C ARG A 104 -20.54 -2.67 -22.51
N THR A 105 -20.40 -3.72 -22.89
CA THR A 105 -21.42 -4.34 -23.62
C THR A 105 -22.30 -5.15 -22.88
N LYS A 106 -22.47 -5.35 -22.50
CA LYS A 106 -22.88 -6.10 -22.02
C LYS A 106 -23.33 -6.26 -21.31
N ALA A 107 -23.76 -6.29 -21.16
CA ALA A 107 -24.00 -6.50 -20.56
C ALA A 107 -24.25 -6.99 -19.84
N PRO A 108 -24.70 -7.23 -19.86
CA PRO A 108 -24.88 -7.64 -19.11
C PRO A 108 -24.85 -8.27 -18.52
N LYS A 109 -25.08 -8.33 -18.43
CA LYS A 109 -24.99 -8.92 -17.90
C LYS A 109 -24.83 -9.39 -17.15
N ALA A 110 -25.28 -9.31 -17.24
CA ALA A 110 -25.19 -9.73 -16.53
C ALA A 110 -24.84 -10.02 -15.71
N ARG A 111 -25.12 -9.79 -15.52
CA ARG A 111 -24.93 -10.02 -14.65
C ARG A 111 -24.72 -10.15 -14.20
N ARG A 112 -25.09 -9.98 -14.35
CA ARG A 112 -25.07 -10.19 -13.84
C ARG A 112 -25.03 -10.39 -13.79
N GLU A 113 -25.31 -10.08 -14.28
CA GLU A 113 -25.56 -10.36 -14.24
C GLU A 113 -25.51 -10.60 -14.28
N PRO A 114 -25.95 -10.48 -14.62
CA PRO A 114 -26.18 -10.73 -14.64
C PRO A 114 -26.04 -11.08 -14.32
#